data_8a74674e60930ff4d04676a61ad4d40f
#
_entry.id   8a74674e60930ff4d04676a61ad4d40f
#
_cell.length_a   1.000
_cell.length_b   1.000
_cell.length_c   1.000
_cell.angle_alpha   90.00
_cell.angle_beta   90.00
_cell.angle_gamma   90.00
#
_symmetry.space_group_name_H-M   'P 1'
#
loop_
_entity.id
_entity.type
_entity.pdbx_description
1 polymer ?
#
loop_
_entity_poly.entity_id
_entity_poly.type
_entity_poly.pdbx_seq_one_letter_code
_entity_poly.pdbx_strand_id
1 'polypeptide(L)'
;MDRIRERMNDFKQTLKARGFKETAQREEIARVFFSRGGHVSIDELHAEVKKVSPRVGFATVHRTVRLLKDLGFAAERHFNDVQARYERVDDRGHHDHLICDQCGRIVEFESEEIESLQDSIAKTLGFVVSRHRMELYGLCRECRRGRHRRASRASEKVVHRL
;
A
#
# COMPACT_ATOMS: atom_id res chain seq x y z
N MET A 1 -11.02 5.48 14.31
CA MET A 1 -12.16 4.61 13.95
C MET A 1 -13.02 5.19 12.83
N ASP A 2 -13.26 6.49 12.77
CA ASP A 2 -14.11 7.13 11.74
C ASP A 2 -13.65 6.90 10.30
N ARG A 3 -12.39 7.04 9.99
CA ARG A 3 -11.86 6.92 8.61
C ARG A 3 -12.10 5.55 7.95
N ILE A 4 -12.00 4.45 8.71
CA ILE A 4 -12.26 3.11 8.14
C ILE A 4 -13.75 2.97 7.82
N ARG A 5 -14.62 3.47 8.69
CA ARG A 5 -16.06 3.45 8.50
C ARG A 5 -16.48 4.28 7.28
N GLU A 6 -15.92 5.46 7.13
CA GLU A 6 -16.13 6.34 5.99
C GLU A 6 -15.72 5.64 4.68
N ARG A 7 -14.50 5.11 4.60
CA ARG A 7 -14.04 4.36 3.42
C ARG A 7 -14.87 3.11 3.12
N MET A 8 -15.35 2.42 4.12
CA MET A 8 -16.26 1.28 3.93
C MET A 8 -17.58 1.74 3.32
N ASN A 9 -18.11 2.89 3.73
CA ASN A 9 -19.32 3.47 3.15
C ASN A 9 -19.10 3.87 1.69
N ASP A 10 -17.99 4.57 1.39
CA ASP A 10 -17.64 4.98 0.03
C ASP A 10 -17.46 3.77 -0.90
N PHE A 11 -16.79 2.73 -0.40
CA PHE A 11 -16.64 1.48 -1.13
C PHE A 11 -18.00 0.83 -1.44
N LYS A 12 -18.92 0.74 -0.47
CA LYS A 12 -20.27 0.20 -0.68
C LYS A 12 -21.07 1.02 -1.68
N GLN A 13 -21.04 2.34 -1.57
CA GLN A 13 -21.70 3.23 -2.53
C GLN A 13 -21.16 3.05 -3.95
N THR A 14 -19.81 2.96 -4.08
CA THR A 14 -19.15 2.75 -5.36
C THR A 14 -19.49 1.39 -5.96
N LEU A 15 -19.52 0.31 -5.16
CA LEU A 15 -19.97 -1.00 -5.61
C LEU A 15 -21.38 -0.93 -6.20
N LYS A 16 -22.31 -0.31 -5.48
CA LYS A 16 -23.70 -0.15 -5.91
C LYS A 16 -23.80 0.67 -7.21
N ALA A 17 -23.10 1.80 -7.26
CA ALA A 17 -23.12 2.69 -8.43
C ALA A 17 -22.53 2.00 -9.69
N ARG A 18 -21.57 1.08 -9.51
CA ARG A 18 -20.94 0.32 -10.61
C ARG A 18 -21.61 -1.03 -10.87
N GLY A 19 -22.73 -1.36 -10.23
CA GLY A 19 -23.47 -2.60 -10.43
C GLY A 19 -22.82 -3.88 -9.88
N PHE A 20 -21.85 -3.74 -8.97
CA PHE A 20 -21.22 -4.88 -8.34
C PHE A 20 -22.05 -5.37 -7.14
N LYS A 21 -22.13 -6.70 -6.97
CA LYS A 21 -22.77 -7.29 -5.81
C LYS A 21 -21.99 -7.01 -4.54
N GLU A 22 -22.67 -6.51 -3.54
CA GLU A 22 -22.20 -6.43 -2.16
C GLU A 22 -22.32 -7.83 -1.51
N THR A 23 -21.22 -8.35 -0.98
CA THR A 23 -21.18 -9.64 -0.30
C THR A 23 -20.42 -9.52 1.02
N ALA A 24 -20.85 -10.27 2.03
CA ALA A 24 -20.20 -10.26 3.36
C ALA A 24 -18.69 -10.57 3.27
N GLN A 25 -18.29 -11.50 2.42
CA GLN A 25 -16.87 -11.82 2.23
C GLN A 25 -16.07 -10.63 1.66
N ARG A 26 -16.64 -9.93 0.67
CA ARG A 26 -16.01 -8.76 0.06
C ARG A 26 -15.87 -7.61 1.07
N GLU A 27 -16.89 -7.39 1.86
CA GLU A 27 -16.86 -6.37 2.93
C GLU A 27 -15.80 -6.69 3.98
N GLU A 28 -15.73 -7.95 4.40
CA GLU A 28 -14.73 -8.38 5.39
C GLU A 28 -13.30 -8.20 4.88
N ILE A 29 -13.04 -8.60 3.63
CA ILE A 29 -11.74 -8.41 2.98
C ILE A 29 -11.40 -6.92 2.89
N ALA A 30 -12.33 -6.09 2.45
CA ALA A 30 -12.13 -4.64 2.34
C ALA A 30 -11.87 -4.02 3.73
N ARG A 31 -12.59 -4.43 4.76
CA ARG A 31 -12.40 -3.98 6.14
C ARG A 31 -10.99 -4.30 6.65
N VAL A 32 -10.52 -5.55 6.47
CA VAL A 32 -9.17 -5.96 6.85
C VAL A 32 -8.14 -5.15 6.08
N PHE A 33 -8.32 -4.98 4.77
CA PHE A 33 -7.43 -4.18 3.93
C PHE A 33 -7.38 -2.71 4.37
N PHE A 34 -8.51 -2.07 4.64
CA PHE A 34 -8.56 -0.67 5.08
C PHE A 34 -8.05 -0.46 6.51
N SER A 35 -8.15 -1.46 7.37
CA SER A 35 -7.61 -1.37 8.73
C SER A 35 -6.08 -1.49 8.78
N ARG A 36 -5.49 -2.09 7.74
CA ARG A 36 -4.05 -2.26 7.65
C ARG A 36 -3.38 -1.00 7.08
N GLY A 37 -2.24 -0.63 7.65
CA GLY A 37 -1.37 0.40 7.08
C GLY A 37 -0.31 -0.19 6.15
N GLY A 38 0.34 0.65 5.32
CA GLY A 38 1.45 0.27 4.47
C GLY A 38 1.08 -0.68 3.32
N HIS A 39 2.07 -1.42 2.83
CA HIS A 39 1.99 -2.27 1.65
C HIS A 39 1.77 -3.74 2.04
N VAL A 40 0.80 -4.41 1.44
CA VAL A 40 0.44 -5.80 1.74
C VAL A 40 0.44 -6.65 0.46
N SER A 41 1.02 -7.86 0.53
CA SER A 41 0.83 -8.85 -0.53
C SER A 41 -0.53 -9.55 -0.39
N ILE A 42 -0.98 -10.23 -1.46
CA ILE A 42 -2.22 -11.02 -1.41
C ILE A 42 -2.14 -12.14 -0.37
N ASP A 43 -0.96 -12.79 -0.25
CA ASP A 43 -0.75 -13.88 0.73
C ASP A 43 -0.85 -13.36 2.17
N GLU A 44 -0.21 -12.22 2.46
CA GLU A 44 -0.27 -11.57 3.77
C GLU A 44 -1.71 -11.16 4.12
N LEU A 45 -2.42 -10.55 3.17
CA LEU A 45 -3.81 -10.16 3.37
C LEU A 45 -4.71 -11.37 3.59
N HIS A 46 -4.53 -12.44 2.80
CA HIS A 46 -5.28 -13.67 2.95
C HIS A 46 -5.06 -14.30 4.35
N ALA A 47 -3.80 -14.33 4.81
CA ALA A 47 -3.49 -14.83 6.16
C ALA A 47 -4.19 -14.03 7.26
N GLU A 48 -4.34 -12.72 7.10
CA GLU A 48 -5.06 -11.87 8.06
C GLU A 48 -6.59 -12.04 7.96
N VAL A 49 -7.12 -12.07 6.75
CA VAL A 49 -8.55 -12.32 6.52
C VAL A 49 -8.96 -13.66 7.12
N LYS A 50 -8.13 -14.69 7.01
CA LYS A 50 -8.41 -16.01 7.61
C LYS A 50 -8.58 -15.98 9.13
N LYS A 51 -7.97 -15.05 9.84
CA LYS A 51 -8.11 -14.91 11.29
C LYS A 51 -9.53 -14.49 11.71
N VAL A 52 -10.18 -13.68 10.87
CA VAL A 52 -11.55 -13.16 11.14
C VAL A 52 -12.63 -13.89 10.33
N SER A 53 -12.26 -14.44 9.19
CA SER A 53 -13.18 -15.10 8.25
C SER A 53 -12.54 -16.38 7.66
N PRO A 54 -12.48 -17.49 8.42
CA PRO A 54 -11.73 -18.70 8.03
C PRO A 54 -12.18 -19.36 6.72
N ARG A 55 -13.42 -19.12 6.29
CA ARG A 55 -14.00 -19.68 5.06
C ARG A 55 -13.65 -18.91 3.79
N VAL A 56 -13.01 -17.76 3.90
CA VAL A 56 -12.62 -16.95 2.72
C VAL A 56 -11.41 -17.59 2.05
N GLY A 57 -11.57 -17.97 0.78
CA GLY A 57 -10.48 -18.54 -0.03
C GLY A 57 -9.58 -17.48 -0.66
N PHE A 58 -8.35 -17.87 -0.99
CA PHE A 58 -7.33 -17.02 -1.63
C PHE A 58 -7.85 -16.31 -2.88
N ALA A 59 -8.51 -17.06 -3.79
CA ALA A 59 -9.06 -16.49 -5.02
C ALA A 59 -10.09 -15.38 -4.77
N THR A 60 -10.85 -15.44 -3.66
CA THR A 60 -11.82 -14.40 -3.30
C THR A 60 -11.08 -13.15 -2.82
N VAL A 61 -10.03 -13.30 -2.01
CA VAL A 61 -9.17 -12.19 -1.59
C VAL A 61 -8.55 -11.51 -2.81
N HIS A 62 -7.91 -12.30 -3.69
CA HIS A 62 -7.30 -11.79 -4.91
C HIS A 62 -8.28 -10.99 -5.78
N ARG A 63 -9.46 -11.55 -6.07
CA ARG A 63 -10.50 -10.85 -6.86
C ARG A 63 -10.99 -9.57 -6.19
N THR A 64 -11.10 -9.58 -4.86
CA THR A 64 -11.56 -8.40 -4.12
C THR A 64 -10.52 -7.29 -4.12
N VAL A 65 -9.22 -7.62 -3.97
CA VAL A 65 -8.14 -6.64 -4.04
C VAL A 65 -8.03 -6.03 -5.45
N ARG A 66 -8.16 -6.85 -6.49
CA ARG A 66 -8.23 -6.32 -7.86
C ARG A 66 -9.41 -5.37 -8.04
N LEU A 67 -10.57 -5.72 -7.52
CA LEU A 67 -11.74 -4.85 -7.58
C LEU A 67 -11.51 -3.54 -6.80
N LEU A 68 -10.88 -3.59 -5.61
CA LEU A 68 -10.49 -2.38 -4.87
C LEU A 68 -9.57 -1.48 -5.70
N LYS A 69 -8.62 -2.08 -6.43
CA LYS A 69 -7.74 -1.35 -7.35
C LYS A 69 -8.53 -0.73 -8.51
N ASP A 70 -9.36 -1.51 -9.18
CA ASP A 70 -10.15 -1.06 -10.35
C ASP A 70 -11.13 0.06 -9.98
N LEU A 71 -11.57 0.12 -8.73
CA LEU A 71 -12.43 1.15 -8.17
C LEU A 71 -11.66 2.33 -7.53
N GLY A 72 -10.32 2.32 -7.55
CA GLY A 72 -9.49 3.41 -7.04
C GLY A 72 -9.27 3.41 -5.52
N PHE A 73 -9.63 2.35 -4.80
CA PHE A 73 -9.40 2.22 -3.34
C PHE A 73 -8.05 1.60 -2.99
N ALA A 74 -7.39 0.93 -3.93
CA ALA A 74 -6.08 0.35 -3.77
C ALA A 74 -5.15 0.73 -4.92
N ALA A 75 -3.87 0.93 -4.62
CA ALA A 75 -2.81 1.04 -5.61
C ALA A 75 -1.94 -0.23 -5.57
N GLU A 76 -1.54 -0.70 -6.74
CA GLU A 76 -0.63 -1.82 -6.90
C GLU A 76 0.78 -1.27 -7.09
N ARG A 77 1.74 -1.83 -6.36
CA ARG A 77 3.15 -1.48 -6.41
C ARG A 77 3.99 -2.71 -6.67
N HIS A 78 5.00 -2.56 -7.50
CA HIS A 78 6.01 -3.56 -7.76
C HIS A 78 7.35 -3.02 -7.31
N PHE A 79 7.97 -3.66 -6.34
CA PHE A 79 9.29 -3.32 -5.84
C PHE A 79 10.26 -4.44 -6.21
N ASN A 80 11.34 -4.13 -6.95
CA ASN A 80 12.39 -5.09 -7.37
C ASN A 80 11.85 -6.37 -8.04
N ASP A 81 10.87 -6.28 -8.93
CA ASP A 81 10.24 -7.43 -9.61
C ASP A 81 9.78 -8.57 -8.68
N VAL A 82 9.67 -8.28 -7.39
CA VAL A 82 9.09 -9.19 -6.40
C VAL A 82 7.56 -9.06 -6.45
N GLN A 83 6.87 -10.02 -5.85
CA GLN A 83 5.43 -10.11 -5.73
C GLN A 83 4.75 -8.74 -5.54
N ALA A 84 3.71 -8.48 -6.35
CA ALA A 84 2.90 -7.26 -6.27
C ALA A 84 2.42 -6.99 -4.84
N ARG A 85 2.53 -5.75 -4.40
CA ARG A 85 2.03 -5.26 -3.12
C ARG A 85 0.93 -4.23 -3.36
N TYR A 86 -0.02 -4.21 -2.46
CA TYR A 86 -1.16 -3.32 -2.52
C TYR A 86 -1.17 -2.40 -1.32
N GLU A 87 -1.39 -1.13 -1.57
CA GLU A 87 -1.57 -0.10 -0.56
C GLU A 87 -2.93 0.58 -0.72
N ARG A 88 -3.44 1.17 0.34
CA ARG A 88 -4.64 2.01 0.25
C ARG A 88 -4.31 3.29 -0.50
N VAL A 89 -5.16 3.68 -1.42
CA VAL A 89 -5.15 5.05 -1.94
C VAL A 89 -5.72 5.93 -0.84
N ASP A 90 -4.85 6.64 -0.13
CA ASP A 90 -5.22 7.62 0.88
C ASP A 90 -5.14 9.04 0.28
N ASP A 91 -5.95 9.96 0.76
CA ASP A 91 -5.84 11.40 0.45
C ASP A 91 -4.60 12.05 1.10
N ARG A 92 -3.78 11.24 1.73
CA ARG A 92 -2.49 11.65 2.26
C ARG A 92 -1.54 11.75 1.09
N GLY A 93 -1.00 12.93 0.88
CA GLY A 93 -0.12 13.36 -0.18
C GLY A 93 0.87 12.32 -0.73
N HIS A 94 1.68 12.74 -1.63
CA HIS A 94 2.78 11.97 -2.20
C HIS A 94 3.72 11.49 -1.08
N HIS A 95 4.21 10.26 -1.17
CA HIS A 95 5.25 9.71 -0.30
C HIS A 95 6.21 8.85 -1.12
N ASP A 96 7.46 8.88 -0.72
CA ASP A 96 8.56 8.13 -1.31
C ASP A 96 8.88 6.88 -0.49
N HIS A 97 9.67 5.97 -1.06
CA HIS A 97 9.89 4.66 -0.47
C HIS A 97 11.38 4.35 -0.29
N LEU A 98 11.73 3.84 0.90
CA LEU A 98 12.99 3.14 1.18
C LEU A 98 12.70 1.65 1.25
N ILE A 99 13.36 0.85 0.40
CA ILE A 99 13.12 -0.58 0.26
C ILE A 99 14.38 -1.36 0.66
N CYS A 100 14.23 -2.31 1.57
CA CYS A 100 15.33 -3.18 1.95
C CYS A 100 15.45 -4.36 0.99
N ASP A 101 16.56 -4.47 0.27
CA ASP A 101 16.83 -5.56 -0.67
C ASP A 101 16.85 -6.94 -0.01
N GLN A 102 17.25 -7.02 1.26
CA GLN A 102 17.39 -8.29 1.95
C GLN A 102 16.09 -8.79 2.58
N CYS A 103 15.32 -7.93 3.26
CA CYS A 103 14.13 -8.35 3.99
C CYS A 103 12.81 -7.86 3.40
N GLY A 104 12.86 -6.99 2.38
CA GLY A 104 11.68 -6.44 1.76
C GLY A 104 10.91 -5.44 2.65
N ARG A 105 11.52 -4.95 3.74
CA ARG A 105 10.94 -3.87 4.55
C ARG A 105 10.80 -2.62 3.70
N ILE A 106 9.64 -2.00 3.76
CA ILE A 106 9.35 -0.73 3.09
C ILE A 106 9.11 0.32 4.18
N VAL A 107 9.77 1.48 4.04
CA VAL A 107 9.57 2.66 4.88
C VAL A 107 9.12 3.79 3.98
N GLU A 108 8.00 4.41 4.32
CA GLU A 108 7.48 5.60 3.64
C GLU A 108 8.12 6.84 4.28
N PHE A 109 8.50 7.82 3.45
CA PHE A 109 9.00 9.11 3.92
C PHE A 109 8.51 10.25 3.03
N GLU A 110 8.53 11.45 3.57
CA GLU A 110 8.26 12.71 2.86
C GLU A 110 9.39 13.68 3.18
N SER A 111 9.91 14.40 2.17
CA SER A 111 10.92 15.43 2.35
C SER A 111 10.63 16.61 1.45
N GLU A 112 10.28 17.74 2.07
CA GLU A 112 10.03 19.00 1.36
C GLU A 112 11.28 19.49 0.58
N GLU A 113 12.47 19.18 1.09
CA GLU A 113 13.73 19.54 0.43
C GLU A 113 13.93 18.77 -0.88
N ILE A 114 13.59 17.48 -0.90
CA ILE A 114 13.65 16.66 -2.11
C ILE A 114 12.64 17.14 -3.13
N GLU A 115 11.40 17.41 -2.71
CA GLU A 115 10.34 17.94 -3.58
C GLU A 115 10.77 19.26 -4.21
N SER A 116 11.28 20.17 -3.39
CA SER A 116 11.76 21.49 -3.86
C SER A 116 12.91 21.36 -4.86
N LEU A 117 13.83 20.41 -4.62
CA LEU A 117 14.95 20.16 -5.53
C LEU A 117 14.47 19.60 -6.87
N GLN A 118 13.56 18.65 -6.87
CA GLN A 118 12.97 18.06 -8.08
C GLN A 118 12.25 19.14 -8.91
N ASP A 119 11.46 19.99 -8.26
CA ASP A 119 10.79 21.12 -8.91
C ASP A 119 11.77 22.11 -9.54
N SER A 120 12.84 22.42 -8.82
CA SER A 120 13.90 23.33 -9.33
C SER A 120 14.60 22.75 -10.56
N ILE A 121 14.94 21.46 -10.54
CA ILE A 121 15.54 20.77 -11.68
C ILE A 121 14.58 20.76 -12.87
N ALA A 122 13.31 20.43 -12.64
CA ALA A 122 12.31 20.39 -13.70
C ALA A 122 12.14 21.77 -14.37
N LYS A 123 12.02 22.83 -13.57
CA LYS A 123 11.94 24.21 -14.07
C LYS A 123 13.17 24.60 -14.90
N THR A 124 14.36 24.27 -14.40
CA THR A 124 15.63 24.56 -15.12
C THR A 124 15.69 23.87 -16.48
N LEU A 125 15.14 22.66 -16.58
CA LEU A 125 15.08 21.87 -17.81
C LEU A 125 13.83 22.14 -18.66
N GLY A 126 12.96 23.08 -18.25
CA GLY A 126 11.75 23.47 -18.99
C GLY A 126 10.59 22.48 -18.90
N PHE A 127 10.54 21.64 -17.84
CA PHE A 127 9.46 20.69 -17.62
C PHE A 127 8.43 21.19 -16.61
N VAL A 128 7.16 20.83 -16.84
CA VAL A 128 6.10 20.88 -15.83
C VAL A 128 5.84 19.45 -15.39
N VAL A 129 6.25 19.11 -14.16
CA VAL A 129 6.06 17.78 -13.58
C VAL A 129 4.60 17.60 -13.18
N SER A 130 3.96 16.55 -13.67
CA SER A 130 2.59 16.17 -13.28
C SER A 130 2.55 15.11 -12.18
N ARG A 131 3.61 14.30 -12.09
CA ARG A 131 3.80 13.24 -11.08
C ARG A 131 5.23 12.77 -11.08
N HIS A 132 5.71 12.30 -9.95
CA HIS A 132 6.98 11.58 -9.86
C HIS A 132 6.83 10.30 -9.04
N ARG A 133 7.85 9.51 -8.97
CA ARG A 133 7.99 8.32 -8.16
C ARG A 133 9.43 8.17 -7.78
N MET A 134 9.71 8.05 -6.49
CA MET A 134 11.07 7.81 -6.00
C MET A 134 11.10 6.57 -5.11
N GLU A 135 12.06 5.70 -5.39
CA GLU A 135 12.34 4.49 -4.64
C GLU A 135 13.83 4.40 -4.38
N LEU A 136 14.22 4.26 -3.14
CA LEU A 136 15.60 4.07 -2.73
C LEU A 136 15.77 2.65 -2.20
N TYR A 137 16.74 1.94 -2.75
CA TYR A 137 17.01 0.54 -2.43
C TYR A 137 18.30 0.38 -1.65
N GLY A 138 18.32 -0.53 -0.65
CA GLY A 138 19.52 -0.78 0.14
C GLY A 138 19.24 -1.70 1.32
N LEU A 139 20.10 -1.70 2.33
CA LEU A 139 19.94 -2.53 3.51
C LEU A 139 19.39 -1.71 4.69
N CYS A 140 18.28 -2.15 5.28
CA CYS A 140 17.79 -1.56 6.51
C CYS A 140 18.78 -1.79 7.66
N ARG A 141 18.61 -1.01 8.74
CA ARG A 141 19.50 -1.06 9.92
C ARG A 141 19.69 -2.48 10.47
N GLU A 142 18.60 -3.25 10.51
CA GLU A 142 18.60 -4.62 11.06
C GLU A 142 19.40 -5.57 10.17
N CYS A 143 19.18 -5.52 8.87
CA CYS A 143 19.89 -6.34 7.90
C CYS A 143 21.38 -6.00 7.85
N ARG A 144 21.73 -4.71 7.86
CA ARG A 144 23.12 -4.24 7.90
C ARG A 144 23.87 -4.73 9.13
N ARG A 145 23.19 -4.93 10.26
CA ARG A 145 23.77 -5.44 11.50
C ARG A 145 23.77 -6.96 11.62
N GLY A 146 23.37 -7.69 10.58
CA GLY A 146 23.25 -9.15 10.61
C GLY A 146 22.20 -9.69 11.57
N ARG A 147 21.33 -8.84 12.12
CA ARG A 147 20.29 -9.20 13.09
C ARG A 147 18.99 -9.63 12.46
N HIS A 148 19.02 -9.97 11.19
CA HIS A 148 17.81 -10.36 10.49
C HIS A 148 17.36 -11.76 10.94
N ARG A 149 16.45 -11.83 11.92
CA ARG A 149 15.52 -12.95 12.02
C ARG A 149 14.57 -12.84 10.83
N ARG A 150 14.33 -13.95 10.14
CA ARG A 150 13.22 -14.09 9.17
C ARG A 150 11.88 -13.88 9.91
N ALA A 151 11.62 -12.67 10.38
CA ALA A 151 10.34 -12.26 10.89
C ALA A 151 9.51 -11.77 9.71
N SER A 152 8.25 -12.15 9.70
CA SER A 152 7.23 -11.73 8.74
C SER A 152 7.54 -10.36 8.13
N ARG A 153 7.51 -10.29 6.80
CA ARG A 153 7.67 -9.09 5.97
C ARG A 153 6.53 -8.08 6.25
N ALA A 154 6.44 -7.61 7.47
CA ALA A 154 5.52 -6.53 7.82
C ALA A 154 6.13 -5.22 7.34
N SER A 155 5.48 -4.58 6.37
CA SER A 155 5.76 -3.18 6.06
C SER A 155 5.34 -2.36 7.26
N GLU A 156 6.30 -1.79 7.95
CA GLU A 156 6.09 -0.88 9.06
C GLU A 156 5.92 0.51 8.48
N LYS A 157 4.75 1.09 8.69
CA LYS A 157 4.47 2.46 8.27
C LYS A 157 5.11 3.40 9.27
N VAL A 158 6.29 3.88 8.95
CA VAL A 158 6.94 4.96 9.66
C VAL A 158 7.00 6.14 8.69
N VAL A 159 6.11 7.09 8.84
CA VAL A 159 6.20 8.36 8.11
C VAL A 159 7.22 9.22 8.82
N HIS A 160 8.40 9.35 8.25
CA HIS A 160 9.37 10.35 8.66
C HIS A 160 9.13 11.62 7.84
N ARG A 161 8.67 12.69 8.51
CA ARG A 161 8.82 14.05 7.98
C ARG A 161 10.22 14.51 8.35
N LEU A 162 11.04 14.71 7.34
CA LEU A 162 12.38 15.30 7.44
C LEU A 162 12.28 16.78 7.14
#